data_f1682c085466b0b3e8e5ffc58f4ff3fb
#
_entry.id   f1682c085466b0b3e8e5ffc58f4ff3fb
#
_cell.length_a   1.000
_cell.length_b   1.000
_cell.length_c   1.000
_cell.angle_alpha   90.00
_cell.angle_beta   90.00
_cell.angle_gamma   90.00
#
_symmetry.space_group_name_H-M   'P 1'
#
loop_
_entity.id
_entity.type
_entity.pdbx_description
1 polymer ?
#
loop_
_entity_poly.entity_id
_entity_poly.type
_entity_poly.pdbx_seq_one_letter_code
_entity_poly.pdbx_strand_id
1 'polypeptide(L)'
;MASAKRVLLKLSGEWFAGKKEKGFDEKTFERISSAIDFTKQKKIQLGIVLGGGNIFRGRDLKDIKIDRVSADCIGMLSTMMNGIALSNFLREKGHSNKLFSSFAI
;
A
#
# COMPACT_ATOMS: atom_id res chain seq x y z
N MET A 1 2.26 31.59 -8.75
CA MET A 1 1.60 30.75 -7.74
C MET A 1 2.40 29.47 -7.53
N ALA A 2 2.68 29.18 -6.27
CA ALA A 2 3.44 27.97 -5.95
C ALA A 2 2.55 26.74 -6.07
N SER A 3 2.99 25.72 -6.79
CA SER A 3 2.31 24.44 -6.82
C SER A 3 2.87 23.54 -5.72
N ALA A 4 2.09 22.57 -5.26
CA ALA A 4 2.55 21.59 -4.29
C ALA A 4 3.67 20.75 -4.93
N LYS A 5 4.81 20.63 -4.23
CA LYS A 5 5.95 19.83 -4.68
C LYS A 5 6.03 18.48 -3.97
N ARG A 6 5.27 18.30 -2.92
CA ARG A 6 5.19 17.06 -2.16
C ARG A 6 3.74 16.74 -1.89
N VAL A 7 3.39 15.49 -2.10
CA VAL A 7 2.02 15.00 -1.88
C VAL A 7 2.11 13.71 -1.11
N LEU A 8 1.23 13.55 -0.13
CA LEU A 8 1.06 12.30 0.60
C LEU A 8 -0.26 11.69 0.16
N LEU A 9 -0.19 10.49 -0.40
CA LEU A 9 -1.35 9.76 -0.88
C LEU A 9 -1.63 8.60 0.06
N LYS A 10 -2.85 8.50 0.57
CA LYS A 10 -3.27 7.36 1.39
C LYS A 10 -4.08 6.39 0.53
N LEU A 11 -3.67 5.13 0.49
CA LEU A 11 -4.35 4.09 -0.24
C LEU A 11 -4.85 3.03 0.74
N SER A 12 -6.16 2.76 0.73
CA SER A 12 -6.71 1.70 1.56
C SER A 12 -6.27 0.33 1.01
N GLY A 13 -6.16 -0.66 1.90
CA GLY A 13 -5.76 -2.00 1.48
C GLY A 13 -6.75 -2.63 0.51
N GLU A 14 -8.04 -2.36 0.69
CA GLU A 14 -9.08 -2.90 -0.18
C GLU A 14 -8.87 -2.54 -1.64
N TRP A 15 -8.26 -1.38 -1.88
CA TRP A 15 -8.02 -0.92 -3.24
C TRP A 15 -7.07 -1.85 -4.00
N PHE A 16 -6.12 -2.49 -3.30
CA PHE A 16 -5.17 -3.41 -3.93
C PHE A 16 -5.82 -4.69 -4.44
N ALA A 17 -6.95 -5.07 -3.88
CA ALA A 17 -7.68 -6.25 -4.35
C ALA A 17 -8.44 -5.96 -5.65
N GLY A 18 -8.73 -4.70 -5.93
CA GLY A 18 -9.51 -4.31 -7.11
C GLY A 18 -10.89 -4.95 -7.07
N LYS A 19 -11.22 -5.71 -8.11
CA LYS A 19 -12.48 -6.45 -8.17
C LYS A 19 -12.44 -7.77 -7.43
N LYS A 20 -11.28 -8.21 -6.98
CA LYS A 20 -11.13 -9.41 -6.14
C LYS A 20 -11.46 -9.03 -4.71
N GLU A 21 -11.95 -9.95 -3.92
CA GLU A 21 -12.25 -9.66 -2.52
C GLU A 21 -10.99 -9.60 -1.67
N LYS A 22 -9.96 -10.34 -2.05
CA LYS A 22 -8.70 -10.42 -1.32
C LYS A 22 -7.52 -10.46 -2.29
N GLY A 23 -6.35 -10.16 -1.76
CA GLY A 23 -5.11 -10.25 -2.50
C GLY A 23 -4.83 -9.02 -3.34
N PHE A 24 -4.19 -9.24 -4.48
CA PHE A 24 -3.67 -8.17 -5.33
C PHE A 24 -4.27 -8.24 -6.72
N ASP A 25 -4.63 -7.08 -7.24
CA ASP A 25 -5.06 -6.94 -8.63
C ASP A 25 -3.98 -6.19 -9.40
N GLU A 26 -3.42 -6.82 -10.41
CA GLU A 26 -2.35 -6.25 -11.22
C GLU A 26 -2.74 -4.90 -11.84
N LYS A 27 -3.98 -4.76 -12.26
CA LYS A 27 -4.44 -3.49 -12.87
C LYS A 27 -4.36 -2.33 -11.90
N THR A 28 -4.60 -2.58 -10.62
CA THR A 28 -4.47 -1.55 -9.59
C THR A 28 -3.03 -1.09 -9.47
N PHE A 29 -2.08 -2.03 -9.45
CA PHE A 29 -0.65 -1.68 -9.40
C PHE A 29 -0.22 -0.89 -10.62
N GLU A 30 -0.71 -1.25 -11.80
CA GLU A 30 -0.40 -0.51 -13.03
C GLU A 30 -0.96 0.91 -12.98
N ARG A 31 -2.15 1.10 -12.41
CA ARG A 31 -2.72 2.44 -12.23
C ARG A 31 -1.87 3.29 -11.29
N ILE A 32 -1.33 2.70 -10.22
CA ILE A 32 -0.41 3.41 -9.33
C ILE A 32 0.85 3.82 -10.09
N SER A 33 1.42 2.91 -10.87
CA SER A 33 2.60 3.21 -11.67
C SER A 33 2.36 4.37 -12.63
N SER A 34 1.21 4.38 -13.30
CA SER A 34 0.85 5.47 -14.21
C SER A 34 0.69 6.80 -13.47
N ALA A 35 0.10 6.78 -12.29
CA ALA A 35 -0.03 7.98 -11.46
C ALA A 35 1.35 8.51 -11.04
N ILE A 36 2.29 7.62 -10.75
CA ILE A 36 3.66 8.02 -10.39
C ILE A 36 4.36 8.65 -11.59
N ASP A 37 4.18 8.10 -12.80
CA ASP A 37 4.72 8.71 -14.01
C ASP A 37 4.22 10.15 -14.16
N PHE A 38 2.93 10.36 -13.90
CA PHE A 38 2.34 11.69 -13.94
C PHE A 38 2.99 12.63 -12.93
N THR A 39 3.18 12.18 -11.68
CA THR A 39 3.80 13.01 -10.65
C THR A 39 5.25 13.35 -11.00
N LYS A 40 5.98 12.42 -11.61
CA LYS A 40 7.35 12.67 -12.05
C LYS A 40 7.40 13.75 -13.13
N GLN A 41 6.47 13.72 -14.07
CA GLN A 41 6.39 14.74 -15.12
C GLN A 41 6.15 16.13 -14.54
N LYS A 42 5.40 16.19 -13.43
CA LYS A 42 5.10 17.44 -12.75
C LYS A 42 6.15 17.81 -11.69
N LYS A 43 7.20 17.02 -11.54
CA LYS A 43 8.25 17.20 -10.53
C LYS A 43 7.69 17.22 -9.10
N ILE A 44 6.72 16.36 -8.84
CA ILE A 44 6.10 16.20 -7.54
C ILE A 44 6.74 15.01 -6.84
N GLN A 45 7.16 15.22 -5.58
CA GLN A 45 7.60 14.11 -4.72
C GLN A 45 6.36 13.48 -4.10
N LEU A 46 6.28 12.15 -4.16
CA LEU A 46 5.11 11.42 -3.71
C LEU A 46 5.47 10.48 -2.57
N GLY A 47 4.75 10.61 -1.46
CA GLY A 47 4.75 9.63 -0.39
C GLY A 47 3.44 8.86 -0.44
N ILE A 48 3.50 7.56 -0.15
CA ILE A 48 2.31 6.72 -0.17
C ILE A 48 2.18 6.01 1.17
N VAL A 49 1.01 6.12 1.80
CA VAL A 49 0.67 5.43 3.04
C VAL A 49 -0.35 4.35 2.69
N LEU A 50 -0.09 3.13 3.16
CA LEU A 50 -0.87 1.96 2.77
C LEU A 50 -1.63 1.36 3.94
N GLY A 51 -2.77 0.74 3.63
CA GLY A 51 -3.48 -0.14 4.56
C GLY A 51 -3.32 -1.60 4.15
N GLY A 52 -3.93 -2.51 4.88
CA GLY A 52 -3.79 -3.95 4.70
C GLY A 52 -5.08 -4.73 4.52
N GLY A 53 -6.21 -4.06 4.28
CA GLY A 53 -7.52 -4.69 4.26
C GLY A 53 -7.76 -5.72 3.16
N ASN A 54 -6.93 -5.76 2.13
CA ASN A 54 -7.00 -6.77 1.09
C ASN A 54 -6.42 -8.12 1.54
N ILE A 55 -5.61 -8.11 2.60
CA ILE A 55 -4.97 -9.31 3.15
C ILE A 55 -5.75 -9.78 4.37
N PHE A 56 -6.05 -8.86 5.29
CA PHE A 56 -6.64 -9.19 6.58
C PHE A 56 -7.55 -8.07 7.07
N ARG A 57 -8.70 -8.44 7.63
CA ARG A 57 -9.63 -7.54 8.32
C ARG A 57 -10.00 -8.14 9.65
N GLY A 58 -10.32 -7.29 10.62
CA GLY A 58 -10.74 -7.74 11.94
C GLY A 58 -11.90 -8.73 11.90
N ARG A 59 -12.83 -8.56 10.94
CA ARG A 59 -13.97 -9.48 10.78
C ARG A 59 -13.57 -10.91 10.44
N ASP A 60 -12.37 -11.10 9.88
CA ASP A 60 -11.87 -12.44 9.57
C ASP A 60 -11.57 -13.24 10.82
N LEU A 61 -11.46 -12.58 11.98
CA LEU A 61 -11.16 -13.18 13.26
C LEU A 61 -12.36 -13.26 14.20
N LYS A 62 -13.56 -12.88 13.75
CA LYS A 62 -14.71 -12.78 14.64
C LYS A 62 -15.04 -14.09 15.37
N ASP A 63 -14.75 -15.23 14.75
CA ASP A 63 -15.02 -16.55 15.32
C ASP A 63 -13.77 -17.16 15.96
N ILE A 64 -12.68 -16.41 16.02
CA ILE A 64 -11.42 -16.85 16.59
C ILE A 64 -11.11 -15.97 17.79
N LYS A 65 -10.83 -16.61 18.93
CA LYS A 65 -10.47 -15.86 20.12
C LYS A 65 -9.02 -15.40 20.02
N ILE A 66 -8.84 -14.12 19.78
CA ILE A 66 -7.50 -13.51 19.64
C ILE A 66 -7.50 -12.19 20.41
N ASP A 67 -6.40 -11.88 21.09
CA ASP A 67 -6.29 -10.62 21.81
C ASP A 67 -6.04 -9.46 20.84
N ARG A 68 -6.27 -8.25 21.35
CA ARG A 68 -6.19 -7.05 20.51
C ARG A 68 -4.77 -6.77 20.01
N VAL A 69 -3.77 -7.00 20.85
CA VAL A 69 -2.38 -6.74 20.46
C VAL A 69 -1.99 -7.64 19.30
N SER A 70 -2.34 -8.92 19.37
CA SER A 70 -2.05 -9.86 18.28
C SER A 70 -2.79 -9.48 16.99
N ALA A 71 -4.07 -9.11 17.12
CA ALA A 71 -4.85 -8.67 15.95
C ALA A 71 -4.25 -7.43 15.30
N ASP A 72 -3.81 -6.47 16.11
CA ASP A 72 -3.16 -5.25 15.59
C ASP A 72 -1.85 -5.59 14.89
N CYS A 73 -1.05 -6.51 15.43
CA CYS A 73 0.18 -6.98 14.79
C CYS A 73 -0.10 -7.62 13.42
N ILE A 74 -1.13 -8.45 13.35
CA ILE A 74 -1.53 -9.07 12.07
C ILE A 74 -1.89 -7.99 11.06
N GLY A 75 -2.64 -6.98 11.49
CA GLY A 75 -2.98 -5.86 10.63
C GLY A 75 -1.76 -5.09 10.11
N MET A 76 -0.79 -4.84 10.99
CA MET A 76 0.44 -4.16 10.60
C MET A 76 1.27 -5.00 9.63
N LEU A 77 1.35 -6.31 9.85
CA LEU A 77 2.04 -7.22 8.95
C LEU A 77 1.37 -7.25 7.57
N SER A 78 0.05 -7.21 7.55
CA SER A 78 -0.71 -7.14 6.29
C SER A 78 -0.36 -5.88 5.50
N THR A 79 -0.25 -4.75 6.20
CA THR A 79 0.16 -3.49 5.59
C THR A 79 1.58 -3.58 5.03
N MET A 80 2.50 -4.23 5.76
CA MET A 80 3.86 -4.45 5.28
C MET A 80 3.89 -5.30 4.01
N MET A 81 3.05 -6.31 3.94
CA MET A 81 2.96 -7.15 2.73
C MET A 81 2.62 -6.29 1.51
N ASN A 82 1.65 -5.39 1.65
CA ASN A 82 1.29 -4.47 0.58
C ASN A 82 2.45 -3.55 0.21
N GLY A 83 3.16 -3.04 1.22
CA GLY A 83 4.31 -2.18 0.99
C GLY A 83 5.41 -2.88 0.22
N ILE A 84 5.73 -4.11 0.60
CA ILE A 84 6.75 -4.91 -0.07
C ILE A 84 6.35 -5.19 -1.52
N ALA A 85 5.10 -5.61 -1.73
CA ALA A 85 4.61 -5.93 -3.07
C ALA A 85 4.64 -4.69 -3.98
N LEU A 86 4.12 -3.57 -3.49
CA LEU A 86 4.10 -2.33 -4.27
C LEU A 86 5.50 -1.81 -4.55
N SER A 87 6.37 -1.81 -3.54
CA SER A 87 7.75 -1.33 -3.69
C SER A 87 8.47 -2.12 -4.78
N ASN A 88 8.35 -3.44 -4.77
CA ASN A 88 8.97 -4.29 -5.79
C ASN A 88 8.38 -4.03 -7.17
N PHE A 89 7.05 -3.97 -7.26
CA PHE A 89 6.39 -3.71 -8.54
C PHE A 89 6.87 -2.40 -9.15
N LEU A 90 6.97 -1.37 -8.34
CA LEU A 90 7.40 -0.05 -8.82
C LEU A 90 8.86 -0.05 -9.27
N ARG A 91 9.74 -0.77 -8.56
CA ARG A 91 11.14 -0.90 -9.00
C ARG A 91 11.21 -1.60 -10.35
N GLU A 92 10.42 -2.64 -10.56
CA GLU A 92 10.39 -3.35 -11.85
C GLU A 92 9.90 -2.47 -12.98
N LYS A 93 9.08 -1.45 -12.65
CA LYS A 93 8.62 -0.46 -13.64
C LYS A 93 9.58 0.72 -13.80
N GLY A 94 10.72 0.70 -13.14
CA GLY A 94 11.71 1.76 -13.25
C GLY A 94 11.53 2.91 -12.27
N HIS A 95 10.67 2.75 -11.26
CA HIS A 95 10.44 3.78 -10.26
C HIS A 95 11.29 3.50 -9.01
N SER A 96 12.31 4.30 -8.77
CA SER A 96 13.08 4.24 -7.53
C SER A 96 12.19 4.60 -6.35
N ASN A 97 12.31 3.86 -5.26
CA ASN A 97 11.52 4.13 -4.08
C ASN A 97 12.18 3.60 -2.82
N LYS A 98 11.73 4.08 -1.66
CA LYS A 98 12.13 3.55 -0.36
C LYS A 98 10.88 3.10 0.38
N LEU A 99 10.97 1.94 1.00
CA LEU A 99 9.91 1.41 1.83
C LEU A 99 10.27 1.64 3.30
N PHE A 100 9.35 2.27 4.03
CA PHE A 100 9.50 2.52 5.46
C PHE A 100 8.49 1.69 6.23
N SER A 101 8.90 1.17 7.36
CA SER A 101 8.04 0.37 8.22
C SER A 101 8.47 0.55 9.67
N SER A 102 7.53 0.34 10.59
CA SER A 102 7.84 0.28 12.02
C SER A 102 8.51 -1.04 12.42
N PHE A 103 8.53 -2.03 11.53
CA PHE A 103 9.25 -3.28 11.72
C PHE A 103 10.51 -3.28 10.86
N ALA A 104 11.54 -3.98 11.33
CA ALA A 104 12.71 -4.22 10.50
C ALA A 104 12.33 -5.19 9.38
N ILE A 105 12.76 -4.86 8.20
CA ILE A 105 12.48 -5.68 7.01
C ILE A 105 13.80 -6.25 6.50
#